data_439e1e2900dfefcab85422388d1682d4
#
_entry.id   439e1e2900dfefcab85422388d1682d4
#
_cell.length_a   1.000
_cell.length_b   1.000
_cell.length_c   1.000
_cell.angle_alpha   90.00
_cell.angle_beta   90.00
_cell.angle_gamma   90.00
#
_symmetry.space_group_name_H-M   'P 1'
#
loop_
_entity.id
_entity.type
_entity.pdbx_description
1 polymer ?
#
loop_
_entity_poly.entity_id
_entity_poly.type
_entity_poly.pdbx_seq_one_letter_code
_entity_poly.pdbx_strand_id
1 'polypeptide(L)'
;MNNKGQTLVLFVLILPIIVFIMLLVIDVSNMFITKQELNNINKIVLNYGLDIIEEENIDSKLEELINKNISVNEHTIKIENGTIEINLKKNIQGIVTKKKIYEVKSTYKGYIEEDKKVINRVI
;
A
#
# COMPACT_ATOMS: atom_id res chain seq x y z
N MET A 1 -34.03 30.92 -29.41
CA MET A 1 -33.71 29.61 -28.88
C MET A 1 -33.53 29.66 -27.37
N ASN A 2 -34.16 28.76 -26.67
CA ASN A 2 -34.19 28.79 -25.23
C ASN A 2 -32.91 28.23 -24.64
N ASN A 3 -32.26 28.96 -23.73
CA ASN A 3 -31.00 28.54 -23.08
C ASN A 3 -31.12 27.22 -22.32
N LYS A 4 -32.35 26.86 -21.91
CA LYS A 4 -32.60 25.60 -21.20
C LYS A 4 -32.26 24.37 -22.02
N GLY A 5 -32.54 24.39 -23.35
CA GLY A 5 -32.18 23.29 -24.24
C GLY A 5 -30.70 23.11 -24.40
N GLN A 6 -29.94 24.21 -24.49
CA GLN A 6 -28.49 24.15 -24.59
C GLN A 6 -27.87 23.65 -23.30
N THR A 7 -28.37 24.07 -22.14
CA THR A 7 -27.88 23.62 -20.83
C THR A 7 -28.14 22.13 -20.66
N LEU A 8 -29.29 21.63 -21.08
CA LEU A 8 -29.61 20.20 -21.00
C LEU A 8 -28.68 19.34 -21.88
N VAL A 9 -28.43 19.80 -23.13
CA VAL A 9 -27.52 19.10 -24.04
C VAL A 9 -26.10 19.08 -23.46
N LEU A 10 -25.62 20.21 -22.93
CA LEU A 10 -24.33 20.31 -22.31
C LEU A 10 -24.21 19.37 -21.12
N PHE A 11 -25.24 19.31 -20.27
CA PHE A 11 -25.28 18.42 -19.12
C PHE A 11 -25.18 16.96 -19.53
N VAL A 12 -25.92 16.55 -20.55
CA VAL A 12 -25.91 15.17 -21.07
C VAL A 12 -24.54 14.80 -21.63
N LEU A 13 -23.82 15.75 -22.23
CA LEU A 13 -22.47 15.52 -22.75
C LEU A 13 -21.41 15.45 -21.65
N ILE A 14 -21.59 16.22 -20.57
CA ILE A 14 -20.63 16.27 -19.47
C ILE A 14 -20.79 15.10 -18.49
N LEU A 15 -22.03 14.63 -18.31
CA LEU A 15 -22.35 13.58 -17.33
C LEU A 15 -21.48 12.31 -17.49
N PRO A 16 -21.30 11.73 -18.68
CA PRO A 16 -20.42 10.56 -18.84
C PRO A 16 -18.98 10.85 -18.47
N ILE A 17 -18.49 12.07 -18.73
CA ILE A 17 -17.12 12.48 -18.39
C ILE A 17 -16.97 12.50 -16.88
N ILE A 18 -17.94 13.07 -16.16
CA ILE A 18 -17.93 13.13 -14.70
C ILE A 18 -17.93 11.73 -14.10
N VAL A 19 -18.78 10.84 -14.61
CA VAL A 19 -18.84 9.45 -14.15
C VAL A 19 -17.50 8.75 -14.37
N PHE A 20 -16.87 8.95 -15.52
CA PHE A 20 -15.57 8.36 -15.82
C PHE A 20 -14.51 8.85 -14.84
N ILE A 21 -14.48 10.15 -14.56
CA ILE A 21 -13.54 10.72 -13.58
C ILE A 21 -13.77 10.13 -12.19
N MET A 22 -15.03 9.97 -11.78
CA MET A 22 -15.36 9.36 -10.49
C MET A 22 -14.85 7.93 -10.38
N LEU A 23 -14.95 7.15 -11.45
CA LEU A 23 -14.44 5.77 -11.47
C LEU A 23 -12.91 5.74 -11.36
N LEU A 24 -12.21 6.67 -12.01
CA LEU A 24 -10.76 6.79 -11.86
C LEU A 24 -10.35 7.13 -10.42
N VAL A 25 -11.11 8.02 -9.78
CA VAL A 25 -10.87 8.38 -8.38
C VAL A 25 -11.01 7.15 -7.47
N ILE A 26 -11.97 6.28 -7.74
CA ILE A 26 -12.14 5.04 -6.99
C ILE A 26 -10.90 4.15 -7.11
N ASP A 27 -10.36 3.98 -8.33
CA ASP A 27 -9.15 3.18 -8.53
C ASP A 27 -7.95 3.76 -7.79
N VAL A 28 -7.74 5.07 -7.87
CA VAL A 28 -6.65 5.74 -7.16
C VAL A 28 -6.83 5.62 -5.65
N SER A 29 -8.07 5.75 -5.17
CA SER A 29 -8.38 5.61 -3.74
C SER A 29 -8.06 4.21 -3.24
N ASN A 30 -8.39 3.18 -4.01
CA ASN A 30 -8.08 1.79 -3.65
C ASN A 30 -6.57 1.57 -3.58
N MET A 31 -5.80 2.15 -4.51
CA MET A 31 -4.35 2.10 -4.47
C MET A 31 -3.80 2.77 -3.21
N PHE A 32 -4.35 3.93 -2.87
CA PHE A 32 -3.93 4.69 -1.69
C PHE A 32 -4.23 3.94 -0.39
N ILE A 33 -5.43 3.37 -0.28
CA ILE A 33 -5.82 2.57 0.89
C ILE A 33 -4.93 1.35 1.02
N THR A 34 -4.66 0.64 -0.08
CA THR A 34 -3.76 -0.51 -0.08
C THR A 34 -2.36 -0.11 0.35
N LYS A 35 -1.86 1.04 -0.14
CA LYS A 35 -0.55 1.57 0.24
C LYS A 35 -0.48 1.85 1.75
N GLN A 36 -1.51 2.47 2.31
CA GLN A 36 -1.57 2.73 3.74
C GLN A 36 -1.61 1.43 4.55
N GLU A 37 -2.38 0.46 4.09
CA GLU A 37 -2.46 -0.85 4.74
C GLU A 37 -1.11 -1.54 4.75
N LEU A 38 -0.41 -1.57 3.61
CA LEU A 38 0.94 -2.13 3.53
C LEU A 38 1.91 -1.40 4.44
N ASN A 39 1.86 -0.08 4.44
CA ASN A 39 2.73 0.73 5.29
C ASN A 39 2.49 0.45 6.78
N ASN A 40 1.23 0.34 7.18
CA ASN A 40 0.87 0.08 8.57
C ASN A 40 1.33 -1.32 9.01
N ILE A 41 1.09 -2.33 8.20
CA ILE A 41 1.53 -3.69 8.49
C ILE A 41 3.06 -3.75 8.53
N ASN A 42 3.74 -3.09 7.60
CA ASN A 42 5.19 -3.03 7.56
C ASN A 42 5.76 -2.46 8.86
N LYS A 43 5.20 -1.34 9.33
CA LYS A 43 5.61 -0.72 10.60
C LYS A 43 5.38 -1.62 11.80
N ILE A 44 4.22 -2.29 11.85
CA ILE A 44 3.89 -3.21 12.93
C ILE A 44 4.87 -4.38 12.97
N VAL A 45 5.15 -4.97 11.81
CA VAL A 45 6.08 -6.09 11.69
C VAL A 45 7.49 -5.67 12.07
N LEU A 46 7.94 -4.49 11.63
CA LEU A 46 9.25 -3.95 11.99
C LEU A 46 9.36 -3.70 13.49
N ASN A 47 8.32 -3.11 14.09
CA ASN A 47 8.31 -2.84 15.53
C ASN A 47 8.45 -4.14 16.32
N TYR A 48 7.70 -5.16 15.96
CA TYR A 48 7.80 -6.49 16.55
C TYR A 48 9.17 -7.11 16.30
N GLY A 49 9.67 -7.01 15.06
CA GLY A 49 10.97 -7.56 14.69
C GLY A 49 12.13 -6.95 15.47
N LEU A 50 12.07 -5.66 15.77
CA LEU A 50 13.09 -5.00 16.56
C LEU A 50 13.08 -5.47 18.02
N ASP A 51 11.91 -5.87 18.54
CA ASP A 51 11.81 -6.45 19.88
C ASP A 51 12.44 -7.83 19.96
N ILE A 52 12.47 -8.60 18.87
CA ILE A 52 12.96 -9.96 18.82
C ILE A 52 14.23 -10.11 17.95
N ILE A 53 14.95 -9.02 17.72
CA ILE A 53 16.06 -8.99 16.76
C ILE A 53 17.17 -9.98 17.08
N GLU A 54 17.33 -10.36 18.34
CA GLU A 54 18.35 -11.32 18.78
C GLU A 54 17.89 -12.78 18.71
N GLU A 55 16.63 -13.02 18.39
CA GLU A 55 16.11 -14.38 18.30
C GLU A 55 16.55 -15.08 17.02
N GLU A 56 16.84 -16.37 17.11
CA GLU A 56 17.32 -17.16 15.95
C GLU A 56 16.25 -17.33 14.86
N ASN A 57 14.98 -17.39 15.24
CA ASN A 57 13.88 -17.66 14.31
C ASN A 57 13.14 -16.39 13.86
N ILE A 58 13.84 -15.24 13.87
CA ILE A 58 13.24 -13.96 13.58
C ILE A 58 12.59 -13.92 12.18
N ASP A 59 13.26 -14.47 11.17
CA ASP A 59 12.73 -14.49 9.79
C ASP A 59 11.41 -15.19 9.70
N SER A 60 11.30 -16.38 10.29
CA SER A 60 10.08 -17.19 10.28
C SER A 60 8.94 -16.50 11.04
N LYS A 61 9.26 -15.87 12.16
CA LYS A 61 8.25 -15.15 12.96
C LYS A 61 7.72 -13.93 12.24
N LEU A 62 8.57 -13.17 11.57
CA LEU A 62 8.15 -12.01 10.80
C LEU A 62 7.32 -12.41 9.61
N GLU A 63 7.72 -13.47 8.90
CA GLU A 63 6.97 -14.00 7.77
C GLU A 63 5.58 -14.47 8.19
N GLU A 64 5.48 -15.19 9.30
CA GLU A 64 4.20 -15.62 9.85
C GLU A 64 3.31 -14.44 10.19
N LEU A 65 3.86 -13.40 10.81
CA LEU A 65 3.12 -12.20 11.17
C LEU A 65 2.60 -11.46 9.95
N ILE A 66 3.39 -11.36 8.90
CA ILE A 66 2.96 -10.77 7.64
C ILE A 66 1.80 -11.56 7.05
N ASN A 67 1.93 -12.87 6.96
CA ASN A 67 0.93 -13.74 6.36
C ASN A 67 -0.39 -13.77 7.12
N LYS A 68 -0.36 -13.57 8.44
CA LYS A 68 -1.57 -13.50 9.26
C LYS A 68 -2.35 -12.20 9.09
N ASN A 69 -1.67 -11.11 8.77
CA ASN A 69 -2.28 -9.78 8.77
C ASN A 69 -2.65 -9.28 7.38
N ILE A 70 -1.98 -9.74 6.35
CA ILE A 70 -2.22 -9.26 5.00
C ILE A 70 -1.84 -10.33 3.97
N SER A 71 -2.62 -10.36 2.88
CA SER A 71 -2.27 -11.17 1.72
C SER A 71 -1.44 -10.29 0.77
N VAL A 72 -0.19 -10.65 0.56
CA VAL A 72 0.72 -9.95 -0.35
C VAL A 72 1.20 -10.87 -1.45
N ASN A 73 1.51 -10.31 -2.60
CA ASN A 73 2.04 -11.09 -3.73
C ASN A 73 3.50 -11.44 -3.54
N GLU A 74 4.26 -10.50 -3.00
CA GLU A 74 5.68 -10.70 -2.72
C GLU A 74 6.05 -9.98 -1.43
N HIS A 75 6.97 -10.59 -0.68
CA HIS A 75 7.58 -9.94 0.46
C HIS A 75 9.06 -10.32 0.53
N THR A 76 9.88 -9.40 1.00
CA THR A 76 11.30 -9.62 1.20
C THR A 76 11.70 -9.08 2.56
N ILE A 77 12.40 -9.89 3.33
CA ILE A 77 12.89 -9.51 4.65
C ILE A 77 14.42 -9.63 4.63
N LYS A 78 15.10 -8.52 4.93
CA LYS A 78 16.57 -8.49 5.04
C LYS A 78 16.96 -8.06 6.43
N ILE A 79 17.80 -8.84 7.06
CA ILE A 79 18.29 -8.55 8.40
C ILE A 79 19.82 -8.54 8.34
N GLU A 80 20.42 -7.37 8.55
CA GLU A 80 21.87 -7.19 8.55
C GLU A 80 22.28 -6.17 9.61
N ASN A 81 23.31 -6.49 10.38
CA ASN A 81 23.92 -5.55 11.34
C ASN A 81 22.91 -4.85 12.26
N GLY A 82 21.90 -5.58 12.74
CA GLY A 82 20.87 -5.01 13.61
C GLY A 82 19.83 -4.17 12.91
N THR A 83 19.86 -4.14 11.59
CA THR A 83 18.88 -3.43 10.78
C THR A 83 17.94 -4.41 10.09
N ILE A 84 16.65 -4.15 10.15
CA ILE A 84 15.63 -4.96 9.47
C ILE A 84 15.04 -4.12 8.36
N GLU A 85 15.03 -4.66 7.15
CA GLU A 85 14.37 -4.03 6.00
C GLU A 85 13.29 -4.97 5.50
N ILE A 86 12.06 -4.47 5.40
CA ILE A 86 10.91 -5.25 4.92
C ILE A 86 10.31 -4.55 3.72
N ASN A 87 10.19 -5.29 2.63
CA ASN A 87 9.55 -4.86 1.39
C ASN A 87 8.29 -5.70 1.18
N LEU A 88 7.15 -5.04 1.08
CA LEU A 88 5.87 -5.67 0.81
C LEU A 88 5.34 -5.18 -0.53
N LYS A 89 4.81 -6.10 -1.32
CA LYS A 89 4.31 -5.80 -2.65
C LYS A 89 2.97 -6.48 -2.87
N LYS A 90 1.99 -5.72 -3.31
CA LYS A 90 0.66 -6.23 -3.60
C LYS A 90 0.18 -5.69 -4.94
N ASN A 91 -0.39 -6.57 -5.74
CA ASN A 91 -1.01 -6.20 -7.02
C ASN A 91 -2.51 -6.09 -6.83
N ILE A 92 -3.10 -5.00 -7.29
CA ILE A 92 -4.54 -4.80 -7.27
C ILE A 92 -5.04 -4.55 -8.68
N GLN A 93 -6.27 -5.00 -8.96
CA GLN A 93 -6.89 -4.81 -10.27
C GLN A 93 -7.75 -3.55 -10.25
N GLY A 94 -7.62 -2.72 -11.29
CA GLY A 94 -8.45 -1.52 -11.43
C GLY A 94 -9.90 -1.86 -11.74
N ILE A 95 -10.82 -1.04 -11.26
CA ILE A 95 -12.25 -1.19 -11.52
C ILE A 95 -12.59 -0.73 -12.95
N VAL A 96 -12.00 0.40 -13.35
CA VAL A 96 -12.23 0.99 -14.68
C VAL A 96 -11.48 0.23 -15.76
N THR A 97 -10.22 -0.12 -15.47
CA THR A 97 -9.37 -0.85 -16.39
C THR A 97 -9.15 -2.26 -15.84
N LYS A 98 -10.11 -3.14 -16.02
CA LYS A 98 -10.06 -4.50 -15.48
C LYS A 98 -8.86 -5.31 -15.93
N LYS A 99 -8.24 -4.93 -17.05
CA LYS A 99 -7.05 -5.59 -17.59
C LYS A 99 -5.76 -5.05 -17.00
N LYS A 100 -5.80 -3.88 -16.34
CA LYS A 100 -4.61 -3.26 -15.80
C LYS A 100 -4.45 -3.64 -14.33
N ILE A 101 -3.27 -4.14 -14.00
CA ILE A 101 -2.91 -4.49 -12.62
C ILE A 101 -2.00 -3.39 -12.09
N TYR A 102 -2.38 -2.81 -10.96
CA TYR A 102 -1.58 -1.80 -10.28
C TYR A 102 -0.73 -2.48 -9.20
N GLU A 103 0.53 -2.13 -9.16
CA GLU A 103 1.47 -2.63 -8.17
C GLU A 103 1.63 -1.61 -7.05
N VAL A 104 1.41 -2.05 -5.82
CA VAL A 104 1.57 -1.21 -4.63
C VAL A 104 2.70 -1.79 -3.80
N LYS A 105 3.66 -0.94 -3.46
CA LYS A 105 4.86 -1.34 -2.70
C LYS A 105 4.97 -0.55 -1.40
N SER A 106 5.51 -1.20 -0.39
CA SER A 106 5.88 -0.56 0.87
C SER A 106 7.22 -1.11 1.33
N THR A 107 8.20 -0.24 1.50
CA THR A 107 9.52 -0.60 1.99
C THR A 107 9.87 0.27 3.18
N TYR A 108 10.17 -0.36 4.29
CA TYR A 108 10.58 0.30 5.53
C TYR A 108 11.81 -0.37 6.11
N LYS A 109 12.59 0.43 6.80
CA LYS A 109 13.81 0.02 7.44
C LYS A 109 13.74 0.39 8.91
N GLY A 110 14.14 -0.54 9.78
CA GLY A 110 14.12 -0.31 11.22
C GLY A 110 15.40 -0.73 11.89
N TYR A 111 15.79 0.03 12.90
CA TYR A 111 16.95 -0.27 13.73
C TYR A 111 16.75 0.34 15.13
N ILE A 112 17.60 -0.07 16.06
CA ILE A 112 17.57 0.48 17.42
C ILE A 112 18.77 1.40 17.59
N GLU A 113 18.52 2.63 17.97
CA GLU A 113 19.55 3.64 18.27
C GLU A 113 19.29 4.25 19.64
N GLU A 114 20.27 4.19 20.52
CA GLU A 114 20.18 4.71 21.91
C GLU A 114 18.92 4.18 22.65
N ASP A 115 18.67 2.88 22.55
CA ASP A 115 17.52 2.18 23.12
C ASP A 115 16.17 2.61 22.55
N LYS A 116 16.17 3.34 21.43
CA LYS A 116 14.95 3.77 20.75
C LYS A 116 14.84 3.11 19.39
N LYS A 117 13.62 2.71 19.04
CA LYS A 117 13.35 2.15 17.73
C LYS A 117 13.22 3.27 16.70
N VAL A 118 13.96 3.15 15.61
CA VAL A 118 13.87 4.09 14.48
C VAL A 118 13.36 3.31 13.28
N ILE A 119 12.22 3.75 12.75
CA ILE A 119 11.58 3.12 11.60
C ILE A 119 11.43 4.18 10.52
N ASN A 120 12.11 3.99 9.39
CA ASN A 120 12.12 4.94 8.30
C ASN A 120 11.59 4.31 7.02
N ARG A 121 10.86 5.10 6.25
CA ARG A 121 10.38 4.70 4.95
C ARG A 121 11.55 4.71 3.95
N VAL A 122 11.66 3.64 3.19
CA VAL A 122 12.59 3.56 2.06
C VAL A 122 11.78 3.71 0.79
N ILE A 123 12.17 4.63 -0.07
CA ILE A 123 11.45 4.94 -1.31
C ILE A 123 11.61 3.82 -2.34
#